data_040a8110f06c050172b048366f4e7a67
#
_entry.id   040a8110f06c050172b048366f4e7a67
#
_cell.length_a   1.000
_cell.length_b   1.000
_cell.length_c   1.000
_cell.angle_alpha   90.00
_cell.angle_beta   90.00
_cell.angle_gamma   90.00
#
_symmetry.space_group_name_H-M   'P 1'
#
loop_
_entity.id
_entity.type
_entity.pdbx_description
1 polymer ?
#
loop_
_entity_poly.entity_id
_entity_poly.type
_entity_poly.pdbx_seq_one_letter_code
_entity_poly.pdbx_strand_id
1 'polypeptide(L)'
;MALVRACLFNILSHRNRNPFVSLFSISSPLSLPPNHSFTISASLSTSHSHTTRFKPMCLYHTQGKCTKMDDLIHLDKFNHDCSNELQVNIAELNKIRSQNLDFFLVLDLEGKVEILEFPVLMVSAKTLQVEDIFHRFVRPSSMTEQRINEYIEGKYGKIGVDRVWHDTAIPFKEVIEEFEAWLLQTKLWIGGELNRAAFVTCGNWDLKTKVPQQCEVSRIKLPSYFMEWVNLKDIYLNFYNRRAPGMVTMMKQLQIPLVGSHHLGIDDTKNITRILQHMLVDGALIQITARRNPRSPRDVDFLFKNRI
;
A
#
# COMPACT_ATOMS: atom_id res chain seq x y z
N MET A 1 23.25 -47.66 -25.54
CA MET A 1 22.14 -48.05 -26.42
C MET A 1 21.05 -47.02 -26.20
N ALA A 2 21.00 -45.94 -26.99
CA ALA A 2 20.17 -45.75 -28.17
C ALA A 2 18.69 -45.78 -27.79
N LEU A 3 17.89 -44.77 -28.00
CA LEU A 3 17.55 -44.09 -29.21
C LEU A 3 16.85 -42.71 -28.96
N VAL A 4 17.33 -41.75 -29.74
CA VAL A 4 16.75 -40.47 -30.10
C VAL A 4 15.47 -40.67 -30.92
N ARG A 5 14.44 -39.79 -30.74
CA ARG A 5 13.56 -39.38 -31.83
C ARG A 5 13.10 -37.96 -31.64
N ALA A 6 13.61 -37.11 -32.49
CA ALA A 6 13.06 -35.82 -32.86
C ALA A 6 11.95 -36.00 -33.92
N CYS A 7 10.91 -35.17 -33.89
CA CYS A 7 10.10 -34.90 -35.08
C CYS A 7 9.81 -33.38 -35.10
N LEU A 8 10.43 -32.76 -36.13
CA LEU A 8 10.08 -31.49 -36.78
C LEU A 8 8.93 -31.72 -37.74
N PHE A 9 8.12 -30.72 -37.99
CA PHE A 9 7.36 -30.37 -39.21
C PHE A 9 6.21 -29.43 -38.79
N ASN A 10 5.79 -28.38 -39.43
CA ASN A 10 6.26 -27.56 -40.54
C ASN A 10 5.35 -26.31 -40.59
N ILE A 11 5.93 -25.26 -41.09
CA ILE A 11 5.38 -23.97 -41.46
C ILE A 11 4.31 -24.13 -42.53
N LEU A 12 3.22 -23.34 -42.51
CA LEU A 12 2.61 -22.76 -43.73
C LEU A 12 1.87 -21.46 -43.40
N SER A 13 2.34 -20.43 -44.05
CA SER A 13 1.80 -19.08 -44.20
C SER A 13 0.57 -19.05 -45.11
N HIS A 14 -0.41 -18.18 -44.80
CA HIS A 14 -1.20 -17.57 -45.86
C HIS A 14 -1.50 -16.10 -45.55
N ARG A 15 -0.92 -15.23 -46.37
CA ARG A 15 -1.32 -13.84 -46.60
C ARG A 15 -2.66 -13.84 -47.34
N ASN A 16 -3.55 -12.92 -47.02
CA ASN A 16 -4.32 -12.25 -48.08
C ASN A 16 -4.64 -10.79 -47.71
N ARG A 17 -4.54 -9.95 -48.74
CA ARG A 17 -4.61 -8.48 -48.77
C ARG A 17 -6.01 -8.04 -49.19
N ASN A 18 -6.49 -6.94 -48.57
CA ASN A 18 -7.25 -5.77 -49.06
C ASN A 18 -8.25 -5.94 -50.23
N PRO A 19 -9.20 -5.00 -50.50
CA PRO A 19 -9.07 -3.53 -50.38
C PRO A 19 -10.35 -2.72 -50.00
N PHE A 20 -10.11 -1.45 -49.64
CA PHE A 20 -10.88 -0.20 -49.84
C PHE A 20 -12.29 -0.27 -50.43
N VAL A 21 -13.24 0.44 -49.80
CA VAL A 21 -14.15 1.38 -50.48
C VAL A 21 -14.55 2.50 -49.52
N SER A 22 -14.32 3.74 -49.95
CA SER A 22 -14.81 4.99 -49.38
C SER A 22 -16.22 5.27 -49.92
N LEU A 23 -17.08 5.83 -49.07
CA LEU A 23 -18.20 6.64 -49.55
C LEU A 23 -18.47 7.82 -48.64
N PHE A 24 -18.30 8.99 -49.16
CA PHE A 24 -18.74 10.28 -48.69
C PHE A 24 -20.27 10.36 -48.62
N SER A 25 -20.82 11.03 -47.63
CA SER A 25 -22.07 11.75 -47.74
C SER A 25 -22.10 12.94 -46.78
N ILE A 26 -22.33 14.07 -47.40
CA ILE A 26 -22.51 15.43 -46.90
C ILE A 26 -23.96 15.59 -46.41
N SER A 27 -24.21 16.25 -45.27
CA SER A 27 -25.36 17.16 -45.12
C SER A 27 -25.28 17.98 -43.87
N SER A 28 -25.27 19.16 -44.03
CA SER A 28 -25.56 20.53 -43.54
C SER A 28 -26.09 20.74 -42.11
N PRO A 29 -25.98 22.00 -41.60
CA PRO A 29 -25.92 22.31 -40.20
C PRO A 29 -27.27 22.69 -39.62
N LEU A 30 -27.48 22.39 -38.34
CA LEU A 30 -28.61 22.92 -37.54
C LEU A 30 -28.12 23.97 -36.53
N SER A 31 -28.80 25.08 -36.58
CA SER A 31 -28.65 26.32 -35.89
C SER A 31 -28.66 26.24 -34.33
N LEU A 32 -27.76 26.99 -33.72
CA LEU A 32 -27.72 27.29 -32.28
C LEU A 32 -28.72 28.40 -31.92
N PRO A 33 -29.40 28.30 -30.77
CA PRO A 33 -30.11 29.47 -30.19
C PRO A 33 -29.16 30.30 -29.30
N PRO A 34 -29.51 31.56 -29.00
CA PRO A 34 -28.58 32.59 -28.54
C PRO A 34 -28.28 32.54 -27.05
N ASN A 35 -27.05 32.99 -26.75
CA ASN A 35 -26.45 33.21 -25.44
C ASN A 35 -27.33 33.99 -24.47
N HIS A 36 -27.62 33.42 -23.29
CA HIS A 36 -27.87 34.17 -22.08
C HIS A 36 -26.59 34.25 -21.25
N SER A 37 -25.98 35.42 -21.25
CA SER A 37 -24.88 35.80 -20.37
C SER A 37 -25.38 35.95 -18.93
N PHE A 38 -25.11 34.97 -18.08
CA PHE A 38 -25.16 35.13 -16.63
C PHE A 38 -23.80 35.62 -16.13
N THR A 39 -23.72 36.91 -15.84
CA THR A 39 -22.63 37.49 -15.05
C THR A 39 -22.78 37.07 -13.60
N ILE A 40 -22.01 36.03 -13.19
CA ILE A 40 -21.82 35.70 -11.79
C ILE A 40 -20.69 36.58 -11.27
N SER A 41 -21.06 37.61 -10.49
CA SER A 41 -20.11 38.36 -9.69
C SER A 41 -19.54 37.43 -8.61
N ALA A 42 -18.38 36.87 -8.84
CA ALA A 42 -17.62 36.15 -7.82
C ALA A 42 -17.00 37.18 -6.88
N SER A 43 -17.61 37.37 -5.71
CA SER A 43 -16.94 38.02 -4.58
C SER A 43 -15.76 37.14 -4.17
N LEU A 44 -14.55 37.60 -4.47
CA LEU A 44 -13.31 37.02 -3.91
C LEU A 44 -13.30 37.24 -2.40
N SER A 45 -13.82 36.30 -1.65
CA SER A 45 -13.40 36.14 -0.27
C SER A 45 -11.97 35.53 -0.31
N THR A 46 -10.99 36.35 0.01
CA THR A 46 -9.63 35.89 0.28
C THR A 46 -9.64 35.11 1.58
N SER A 47 -10.07 33.84 1.51
CA SER A 47 -9.73 32.87 2.51
C SER A 47 -8.24 32.57 2.29
N HIS A 48 -7.41 32.96 3.23
CA HIS A 48 -6.03 32.48 3.33
C HIS A 48 -6.11 30.96 3.47
N SER A 49 -6.02 30.25 2.35
CA SER A 49 -5.73 28.83 2.37
C SER A 49 -4.31 28.71 2.90
N HIS A 50 -4.17 28.39 4.18
CA HIS A 50 -2.96 27.76 4.69
C HIS A 50 -2.81 26.48 3.89
N THR A 51 -2.01 26.51 2.82
CA THR A 51 -1.44 25.32 2.23
C THR A 51 -0.55 24.72 3.31
N THR A 52 -1.10 23.79 4.08
CA THR A 52 -0.32 23.03 5.05
C THR A 52 0.78 22.34 4.27
N ARG A 53 2.01 22.86 4.41
CA ARG A 53 3.21 22.31 3.77
C ARG A 53 3.36 20.87 4.27
N PHE A 54 3.36 19.91 3.34
CA PHE A 54 3.63 18.51 3.67
C PHE A 54 4.93 18.43 4.49
N LYS A 55 4.83 17.87 5.70
CA LYS A 55 5.98 17.59 6.57
C LYS A 55 6.29 16.10 6.50
N PRO A 56 7.49 15.70 6.07
CA PRO A 56 7.86 14.29 6.09
C PRO A 56 7.88 13.76 7.53
N MET A 57 7.54 12.47 7.69
CA MET A 57 7.63 11.80 8.99
C MET A 57 9.08 11.76 9.48
N CYS A 58 9.29 12.05 10.76
CA CYS A 58 10.58 11.83 11.40
C CYS A 58 10.86 10.33 11.55
N LEU A 59 11.74 9.79 10.72
CA LEU A 59 12.02 8.36 10.74
C LEU A 59 12.74 7.90 12.00
N TYR A 60 13.53 8.75 12.67
CA TYR A 60 14.04 8.43 14.01
C TYR A 60 12.91 8.34 15.05
N HIS A 61 11.88 9.16 14.92
CA HIS A 61 10.72 9.10 15.81
C HIS A 61 9.95 7.78 15.65
N THR A 62 9.69 7.36 14.41
CA THR A 62 8.99 6.09 14.15
C THR A 62 9.76 4.86 14.65
N GLN A 63 11.09 4.98 14.81
CA GLN A 63 11.96 3.94 15.40
C GLN A 63 12.10 4.07 16.92
N GLY A 64 11.42 5.03 17.57
CA GLY A 64 11.58 5.30 19.01
C GLY A 64 12.95 5.88 19.40
N LYS A 65 13.70 6.44 18.45
CA LYS A 65 15.09 6.92 18.64
C LYS A 65 15.28 8.42 18.36
N CYS A 66 14.18 9.20 18.25
CA CYS A 66 14.30 10.65 18.08
C CYS A 66 14.70 11.31 19.39
N THR A 67 15.82 12.05 19.37
CA THR A 67 16.33 12.83 20.50
C THR A 67 15.96 14.30 20.48
N LYS A 68 15.15 14.73 19.48
CA LYS A 68 14.78 16.11 19.23
C LYS A 68 13.29 16.38 19.41
N MET A 69 12.68 15.74 20.41
CA MET A 69 11.24 15.86 20.67
C MET A 69 10.82 17.27 21.14
N ASP A 70 11.75 18.03 21.73
CA ASP A 70 11.50 19.40 22.23
C ASP A 70 12.13 20.49 21.34
N ASP A 71 12.77 20.12 20.20
CA ASP A 71 13.39 21.05 19.28
C ASP A 71 12.34 21.59 18.30
N LEU A 72 11.93 22.85 18.49
CA LEU A 72 10.93 23.51 17.65
C LEU A 72 11.32 23.58 16.16
N ILE A 73 12.61 23.72 15.85
CA ILE A 73 13.09 23.74 14.46
C ILE A 73 12.94 22.36 13.83
N HIS A 74 13.19 21.31 14.60
CA HIS A 74 13.00 19.94 14.16
C HIS A 74 11.50 19.61 13.97
N LEU A 75 10.65 20.01 14.92
CA LEU A 75 9.19 19.82 14.86
C LEU A 75 8.52 20.63 13.76
N ASP A 76 9.14 21.75 13.34
CA ASP A 76 8.65 22.50 12.18
C ASP A 76 8.94 21.78 10.85
N LYS A 77 10.05 21.04 10.77
CA LYS A 77 10.51 20.35 9.56
C LYS A 77 9.92 18.94 9.42
N PHE A 78 9.70 18.24 10.53
CA PHE A 78 9.31 16.83 10.55
C PHE A 78 8.03 16.63 11.34
N ASN A 79 7.22 15.68 10.85
CA ASN A 79 6.02 15.24 11.53
C ASN A 79 6.34 14.11 12.52
N HIS A 80 5.83 14.22 13.75
CA HIS A 80 5.86 13.17 14.78
C HIS A 80 4.49 12.55 15.03
N ASP A 81 3.45 13.02 14.30
CA ASP A 81 2.09 12.51 14.37
C ASP A 81 1.55 12.32 12.96
N CYS A 82 1.36 11.06 12.57
CA CYS A 82 0.81 10.74 11.24
C CYS A 82 -0.70 10.84 11.15
N SER A 83 -1.40 10.93 12.29
CA SER A 83 -2.86 10.99 12.32
C SER A 83 -3.37 12.24 11.58
N ASN A 84 -2.65 13.35 11.70
CA ASN A 84 -3.04 14.63 11.07
C ASN A 84 -2.95 14.64 9.54
N GLU A 85 -2.07 13.83 8.95
CA GLU A 85 -1.87 13.80 7.50
C GLU A 85 -2.91 12.95 6.75
N LEU A 86 -3.58 12.06 7.47
CA LEU A 86 -4.49 11.05 6.93
C LEU A 86 -5.94 11.26 7.42
N GLN A 87 -6.29 12.51 7.77
CA GLN A 87 -7.64 12.84 8.24
C GLN A 87 -8.65 12.76 7.10
N VAL A 88 -9.78 12.12 7.38
CA VAL A 88 -10.95 12.07 6.50
C VAL A 88 -11.95 13.11 6.98
N ASN A 89 -12.66 13.76 6.04
CA ASN A 89 -13.69 14.73 6.39
C ASN A 89 -14.83 14.06 7.17
N ILE A 90 -15.11 14.58 8.37
CA ILE A 90 -16.15 14.05 9.28
C ILE A 90 -17.54 13.97 8.60
N ALA A 91 -17.84 14.88 7.67
CA ALA A 91 -19.12 14.86 6.94
C ALA A 91 -19.29 13.61 6.05
N GLU A 92 -18.19 12.98 5.64
CA GLU A 92 -18.21 11.77 4.81
C GLU A 92 -18.41 10.50 5.65
N LEU A 93 -18.08 10.54 6.95
CA LEU A 93 -18.21 9.41 7.87
C LEU A 93 -19.65 8.90 8.01
N ASN A 94 -20.64 9.75 7.82
CA ASN A 94 -22.06 9.36 7.88
C ASN A 94 -22.53 8.48 6.71
N LYS A 95 -21.69 8.33 5.68
CA LYS A 95 -21.98 7.52 4.48
C LYS A 95 -21.27 6.16 4.50
N ILE A 96 -20.42 5.92 5.48
CA ILE A 96 -19.58 4.73 5.53
C ILE A 96 -20.45 3.50 5.80
N ARG A 97 -20.26 2.48 4.97
CA ARG A 97 -20.85 1.17 5.19
C ARG A 97 -20.25 0.51 6.43
N SER A 98 -21.10 -0.07 7.29
CA SER A 98 -20.62 -0.85 8.44
C SER A 98 -19.70 -1.99 7.97
N GLN A 99 -18.55 -2.11 8.64
CA GLN A 99 -17.53 -3.13 8.35
C GLN A 99 -17.62 -4.28 9.36
N ASN A 100 -17.21 -5.48 8.95
CA ASN A 100 -17.12 -6.64 9.86
C ASN A 100 -15.86 -6.60 10.73
N LEU A 101 -14.87 -5.80 10.34
CA LEU A 101 -13.62 -5.57 11.05
C LEU A 101 -13.69 -4.22 11.77
N ASP A 102 -13.00 -4.10 12.90
CA ASP A 102 -12.88 -2.86 13.64
C ASP A 102 -11.61 -2.10 13.23
N PHE A 103 -10.55 -2.83 12.81
CA PHE A 103 -9.28 -2.25 12.42
C PHE A 103 -8.73 -2.88 11.15
N PHE A 104 -8.03 -2.06 10.38
CA PHE A 104 -7.21 -2.46 9.24
C PHE A 104 -5.74 -2.20 9.55
N LEU A 105 -4.89 -3.22 9.43
CA LEU A 105 -3.45 -3.15 9.57
C LEU A 105 -2.83 -3.01 8.18
N VAL A 106 -2.69 -1.77 7.71
CA VAL A 106 -2.14 -1.51 6.37
C VAL A 106 -0.64 -1.71 6.38
N LEU A 107 -0.13 -2.53 5.47
CA LEU A 107 1.26 -2.98 5.40
C LEU A 107 1.79 -2.89 3.97
N ASP A 108 3.02 -2.39 3.79
CA ASP A 108 3.79 -2.45 2.55
C ASP A 108 5.27 -2.70 2.86
N LEU A 109 5.75 -3.92 2.59
CA LEU A 109 7.10 -4.34 2.93
C LEU A 109 8.10 -3.92 1.86
N GLU A 110 9.25 -3.44 2.28
CA GLU A 110 10.33 -3.10 1.36
C GLU A 110 11.50 -4.10 1.45
N GLY A 111 12.13 -4.34 0.31
CA GLY A 111 13.31 -5.21 0.19
C GLY A 111 13.11 -6.38 -0.76
N LYS A 112 13.99 -6.52 -1.77
CA LYS A 112 13.90 -7.58 -2.78
C LYS A 112 14.41 -8.93 -2.26
N VAL A 113 15.56 -8.95 -1.58
CA VAL A 113 16.20 -10.17 -1.08
C VAL A 113 15.69 -10.51 0.32
N GLU A 114 15.96 -9.64 1.28
CA GLU A 114 15.37 -9.69 2.62
C GLU A 114 14.52 -8.45 2.86
N ILE A 115 13.63 -8.48 3.84
CA ILE A 115 12.86 -7.31 4.27
C ILE A 115 13.85 -6.27 4.81
N LEU A 116 13.68 -5.01 4.40
CA LEU A 116 14.47 -3.87 4.85
C LEU A 116 13.65 -2.87 5.67
N GLU A 117 12.33 -2.92 5.53
CA GLU A 117 11.42 -2.00 6.19
C GLU A 117 10.09 -2.70 6.45
N PHE A 118 9.56 -2.53 7.66
CA PHE A 118 8.34 -3.14 8.15
C PHE A 118 7.41 -2.06 8.75
N PRO A 119 6.65 -1.36 7.92
CA PRO A 119 5.67 -0.37 8.35
C PRO A 119 4.29 -0.97 8.46
N VAL A 120 3.56 -0.65 9.52
CA VAL A 120 2.14 -1.00 9.70
C VAL A 120 1.39 0.22 10.23
N LEU A 121 0.32 0.63 9.57
CA LEU A 121 -0.61 1.64 10.06
C LEU A 121 -1.89 0.97 10.55
N MET A 122 -2.27 1.23 11.79
CA MET A 122 -3.54 0.81 12.37
C MET A 122 -4.64 1.83 12.04
N VAL A 123 -5.58 1.44 11.21
CA VAL A 123 -6.68 2.30 10.73
C VAL A 123 -8.00 1.82 11.33
N SER A 124 -8.72 2.69 12.00
CA SER A 124 -10.06 2.41 12.51
C SER A 124 -11.07 2.30 11.36
N ALA A 125 -11.80 1.19 11.31
CA ALA A 125 -12.87 1.01 10.33
C ALA A 125 -14.07 1.96 10.56
N LYS A 126 -14.22 2.49 11.77
CA LYS A 126 -15.30 3.37 12.17
C LYS A 126 -15.02 4.84 11.89
N THR A 127 -13.81 5.31 12.25
CA THR A 127 -13.42 6.71 12.15
C THR A 127 -12.58 6.99 10.90
N LEU A 128 -12.07 5.94 10.24
CA LEU A 128 -11.11 5.95 9.15
C LEU A 128 -9.76 6.63 9.51
N GLN A 129 -9.55 6.97 10.76
CA GLN A 129 -8.31 7.59 11.21
C GLN A 129 -7.23 6.55 11.46
N VAL A 130 -5.99 6.96 11.29
CA VAL A 130 -4.84 6.19 11.75
C VAL A 130 -4.73 6.39 13.26
N GLU A 131 -4.91 5.33 14.02
CA GLU A 131 -4.90 5.36 15.49
C GLU A 131 -3.51 5.07 16.06
N ASP A 132 -2.68 4.29 15.32
CA ASP A 132 -1.32 3.99 15.74
C ASP A 132 -0.44 3.56 14.55
N ILE A 133 0.87 3.60 14.76
CA ILE A 133 1.89 3.17 13.79
C ILE A 133 2.89 2.25 14.46
N PHE A 134 3.18 1.15 13.78
CA PHE A 134 4.39 0.37 13.98
C PHE A 134 5.31 0.52 12.78
N HIS A 135 6.55 0.95 12.99
CA HIS A 135 7.52 1.07 11.90
C HIS A 135 8.92 0.72 12.36
N ARG A 136 9.58 -0.25 11.70
CA ARG A 136 10.96 -0.62 11.94
C ARG A 136 11.72 -0.81 10.64
N PHE A 137 12.97 -0.34 10.63
CA PHE A 137 13.93 -0.78 9.64
C PHE A 137 14.51 -2.14 10.04
N VAL A 138 14.68 -3.01 9.04
CA VAL A 138 15.07 -4.39 9.25
C VAL A 138 16.47 -4.62 8.71
N ARG A 139 17.37 -5.13 9.55
CA ARG A 139 18.74 -5.48 9.15
C ARG A 139 18.75 -6.88 8.57
N PRO A 140 19.20 -7.07 7.31
CA PRO A 140 19.36 -8.38 6.70
C PRO A 140 20.33 -9.27 7.48
N SER A 141 20.07 -10.58 7.52
CA SER A 141 20.87 -11.55 8.24
C SER A 141 21.70 -12.47 7.33
N SER A 142 21.35 -12.55 6.05
CA SER A 142 22.00 -13.44 5.07
C SER A 142 22.94 -12.71 4.12
N MET A 143 23.10 -11.39 4.25
CA MET A 143 23.99 -10.59 3.42
C MET A 143 25.28 -10.22 4.16
N THR A 144 26.39 -10.07 3.41
CA THR A 144 27.61 -9.45 3.94
C THR A 144 27.41 -7.96 4.20
N GLU A 145 28.16 -7.37 5.14
CA GLU A 145 28.12 -5.93 5.44
C GLU A 145 28.35 -5.05 4.21
N GLN A 146 29.31 -5.41 3.37
CA GLN A 146 29.56 -4.69 2.12
C GLN A 146 28.31 -4.67 1.24
N ARG A 147 27.66 -5.81 1.05
CA ARG A 147 26.45 -5.93 0.22
C ARG A 147 25.26 -5.18 0.83
N ILE A 148 25.14 -5.18 2.17
CA ILE A 148 24.15 -4.39 2.88
C ILE A 148 24.36 -2.91 2.57
N ASN A 149 25.59 -2.40 2.75
CA ASN A 149 25.92 -0.99 2.52
C ASN A 149 25.58 -0.56 1.09
N GLU A 150 26.04 -1.32 0.08
CA GLU A 150 25.76 -1.06 -1.33
C GLU A 150 24.25 -1.05 -1.62
N TYR A 151 23.50 -1.98 -1.02
CA TYR A 151 22.07 -2.09 -1.23
C TYR A 151 21.29 -0.95 -0.57
N ILE A 152 21.67 -0.59 0.66
CA ILE A 152 21.03 0.51 1.40
C ILE A 152 21.34 1.87 0.76
N GLU A 153 22.60 2.12 0.38
CA GLU A 153 22.96 3.34 -0.34
C GLU A 153 22.20 3.45 -1.67
N GLY A 154 22.14 2.36 -2.44
CA GLY A 154 21.43 2.32 -3.72
C GLY A 154 19.92 2.54 -3.60
N LYS A 155 19.31 2.07 -2.49
CA LYS A 155 17.87 2.20 -2.23
C LYS A 155 17.50 3.49 -1.52
N TYR A 156 18.14 3.79 -0.41
CA TYR A 156 17.77 4.84 0.52
C TYR A 156 18.67 6.08 0.45
N GLY A 157 19.90 5.98 -0.07
CA GLY A 157 20.83 7.10 -0.14
C GLY A 157 20.31 8.29 -0.95
N LYS A 158 19.64 8.02 -2.08
CA LYS A 158 19.03 9.05 -2.94
C LYS A 158 17.94 9.89 -2.25
N ILE A 159 17.32 9.35 -1.22
CA ILE A 159 16.25 10.02 -0.46
C ILE A 159 16.72 10.40 0.95
N GLY A 160 18.02 10.23 1.26
CA GLY A 160 18.62 10.63 2.54
C GLY A 160 18.16 9.80 3.75
N VAL A 161 17.72 8.57 3.54
CA VAL A 161 17.21 7.66 4.59
C VAL A 161 18.25 6.61 5.00
N ASP A 162 19.29 6.42 4.22
CA ASP A 162 20.39 5.46 4.46
C ASP A 162 20.99 5.57 5.85
N ARG A 163 21.29 6.78 6.31
CA ARG A 163 21.82 7.01 7.65
C ARG A 163 20.85 6.57 8.74
N VAL A 164 19.58 6.95 8.64
CA VAL A 164 18.56 6.54 9.63
C VAL A 164 18.45 5.03 9.67
N TRP A 165 18.47 4.39 8.50
CA TRP A 165 18.44 2.94 8.40
C TRP A 165 19.64 2.31 9.11
N HIS A 166 20.88 2.76 8.86
CA HIS A 166 22.09 2.24 9.51
C HIS A 166 22.07 2.43 11.03
N ASP A 167 21.55 3.56 11.51
CA ASP A 167 21.50 3.90 12.93
C ASP A 167 20.42 3.12 13.69
N THR A 168 19.40 2.59 12.99
CA THR A 168 18.17 2.10 13.65
C THR A 168 17.75 0.69 13.29
N ALA A 169 18.21 0.13 12.15
CA ALA A 169 17.77 -1.19 11.67
C ALA A 169 18.17 -2.30 12.66
N ILE A 170 17.20 -3.15 12.98
CA ILE A 170 17.33 -4.30 13.89
C ILE A 170 17.02 -5.61 13.16
N PRO A 171 17.49 -6.78 13.63
CA PRO A 171 17.19 -8.08 13.04
C PRO A 171 15.67 -8.34 12.96
N PHE A 172 15.23 -9.05 11.91
CA PHE A 172 13.81 -9.33 11.71
C PHE A 172 13.14 -10.04 12.88
N LYS A 173 13.88 -10.90 13.60
CA LYS A 173 13.36 -11.57 14.79
C LYS A 173 12.97 -10.55 15.88
N GLU A 174 13.81 -9.56 16.14
CA GLU A 174 13.54 -8.48 17.10
C GLU A 174 12.37 -7.62 16.63
N VAL A 175 12.27 -7.35 15.31
CA VAL A 175 11.11 -6.63 14.75
C VAL A 175 9.81 -7.38 15.03
N ILE A 176 9.78 -8.70 14.87
CA ILE A 176 8.58 -9.51 15.17
C ILE A 176 8.27 -9.50 16.68
N GLU A 177 9.26 -9.60 17.54
CA GLU A 177 9.08 -9.54 18.99
C GLU A 177 8.49 -8.18 19.42
N GLU A 178 9.02 -7.06 18.88
CA GLU A 178 8.47 -5.73 19.12
C GLU A 178 7.07 -5.55 18.52
N PHE A 179 6.82 -6.12 17.34
CA PHE A 179 5.51 -6.07 16.70
C PHE A 179 4.45 -6.84 17.49
N GLU A 180 4.78 -8.00 18.01
CA GLU A 180 3.89 -8.78 18.88
C GLU A 180 3.58 -8.03 20.18
N ALA A 181 4.58 -7.37 20.78
CA ALA A 181 4.37 -6.50 21.94
C ALA A 181 3.41 -5.34 21.61
N TRP A 182 3.56 -4.71 20.44
CA TRP A 182 2.65 -3.67 19.94
C TRP A 182 1.22 -4.19 19.71
N LEU A 183 1.05 -5.38 19.11
CA LEU A 183 -0.27 -6.00 18.92
C LEU A 183 -0.96 -6.32 20.26
N LEU A 184 -0.20 -6.74 21.28
CA LEU A 184 -0.74 -6.98 22.62
C LEU A 184 -1.13 -5.66 23.31
N GLN A 185 -0.29 -4.64 23.21
CA GLN A 185 -0.51 -3.32 23.80
C GLN A 185 -1.76 -2.64 23.21
N THR A 186 -1.97 -2.77 21.90
CA THR A 186 -3.16 -2.26 21.21
C THR A 186 -4.39 -3.17 21.34
N LYS A 187 -4.26 -4.32 22.04
CA LYS A 187 -5.32 -5.32 22.23
C LYS A 187 -5.86 -5.93 20.94
N LEU A 188 -5.06 -5.90 19.88
CA LEU A 188 -5.42 -6.48 18.58
C LEU A 188 -5.13 -7.98 18.50
N TRP A 189 -4.29 -8.52 19.36
CA TRP A 189 -3.93 -9.93 19.39
C TRP A 189 -4.38 -10.57 20.69
N ILE A 190 -5.39 -11.43 20.59
CA ILE A 190 -6.01 -12.10 21.74
C ILE A 190 -6.15 -13.58 21.43
N GLY A 191 -5.64 -14.44 22.30
CA GLY A 191 -5.78 -15.89 22.15
C GLY A 191 -5.06 -16.50 20.92
N GLY A 192 -4.08 -15.79 20.35
CA GLY A 192 -3.32 -16.24 19.17
C GLY A 192 -3.93 -15.83 17.82
N GLU A 193 -5.00 -15.04 17.82
CA GLU A 193 -5.67 -14.53 16.63
C GLU A 193 -5.82 -13.00 16.67
N LEU A 194 -5.94 -12.38 15.51
CA LEU A 194 -6.29 -10.95 15.41
C LEU A 194 -7.76 -10.75 15.80
N ASN A 195 -7.99 -9.87 16.77
CA ASN A 195 -9.32 -9.56 17.25
C ASN A 195 -9.98 -8.50 16.36
N ARG A 196 -10.92 -8.91 15.50
CA ARG A 196 -11.65 -8.04 14.56
C ARG A 196 -10.77 -7.09 13.76
N ALA A 197 -9.53 -7.54 13.45
CA ALA A 197 -8.57 -6.82 12.64
C ALA A 197 -8.02 -7.70 11.52
N ALA A 198 -7.57 -7.11 10.43
CA ALA A 198 -6.92 -7.83 9.34
C ALA A 198 -5.85 -6.96 8.68
N PHE A 199 -4.80 -7.62 8.18
CA PHE A 199 -3.82 -6.97 7.33
C PHE A 199 -4.44 -6.58 5.99
N VAL A 200 -4.05 -5.40 5.49
CA VAL A 200 -4.38 -4.89 4.16
C VAL A 200 -3.09 -4.60 3.42
N THR A 201 -2.91 -5.21 2.25
CA THR A 201 -1.73 -5.02 1.40
C THR A 201 -2.14 -4.62 -0.02
N CYS A 202 -1.22 -3.98 -0.76
CA CYS A 202 -1.42 -3.65 -2.17
C CYS A 202 -0.93 -4.77 -3.09
N GLY A 203 -1.51 -5.95 -2.97
CA GLY A 203 -1.12 -7.17 -3.66
C GLY A 203 -0.94 -8.32 -2.68
N ASN A 204 -0.58 -9.48 -3.21
CA ASN A 204 -0.41 -10.68 -2.36
C ASN A 204 1.05 -10.95 -1.98
N TRP A 205 2.00 -10.24 -2.59
CA TRP A 205 3.42 -10.60 -2.51
C TRP A 205 3.97 -10.53 -1.08
N ASP A 206 3.61 -9.49 -0.34
CA ASP A 206 4.10 -9.26 1.04
C ASP A 206 3.80 -10.44 1.95
N LEU A 207 2.53 -10.78 2.09
CA LEU A 207 2.09 -11.81 3.02
C LEU A 207 2.11 -13.22 2.42
N LYS A 208 1.88 -13.35 1.11
CA LYS A 208 1.95 -14.66 0.45
C LYS A 208 3.40 -15.18 0.35
N THR A 209 4.35 -14.30 0.04
CA THR A 209 5.70 -14.72 -0.36
C THR A 209 6.76 -14.19 0.58
N LYS A 210 6.78 -12.88 0.83
CA LYS A 210 7.92 -12.21 1.45
C LYS A 210 8.05 -12.53 2.93
N VAL A 211 6.97 -12.42 3.70
CA VAL A 211 6.98 -12.76 5.13
C VAL A 211 7.39 -14.22 5.38
N PRO A 212 6.81 -15.24 4.71
CA PRO A 212 7.27 -16.61 4.88
C PRO A 212 8.76 -16.84 4.55
N GLN A 213 9.24 -16.26 3.45
CA GLN A 213 10.66 -16.33 3.08
C GLN A 213 11.55 -15.70 4.15
N GLN A 214 11.17 -14.55 4.68
CA GLN A 214 11.90 -13.89 5.74
C GLN A 214 11.88 -14.71 7.04
N CYS A 215 10.75 -15.32 7.39
CA CYS A 215 10.67 -16.22 8.53
C CYS A 215 11.62 -17.42 8.39
N GLU A 216 11.70 -18.03 7.20
CA GLU A 216 12.65 -19.12 6.91
C GLU A 216 14.10 -18.65 7.08
N VAL A 217 14.48 -17.49 6.50
CA VAL A 217 15.82 -16.91 6.62
C VAL A 217 16.17 -16.61 8.08
N SER A 218 15.23 -16.04 8.83
CA SER A 218 15.41 -15.65 10.24
C SER A 218 15.23 -16.83 11.21
N ARG A 219 14.90 -18.02 10.72
CA ARG A 219 14.67 -19.25 11.51
C ARG A 219 13.60 -19.07 12.58
N ILE A 220 12.53 -18.36 12.24
CA ILE A 220 11.35 -18.21 13.10
C ILE A 220 10.14 -18.89 12.46
N LYS A 221 9.22 -19.37 13.28
CA LYS A 221 7.94 -19.89 12.79
C LYS A 221 7.10 -18.74 12.24
N LEU A 222 6.38 -18.98 11.13
CA LEU A 222 5.44 -18.02 10.59
C LEU A 222 4.35 -17.73 11.64
N PRO A 223 4.20 -16.47 12.12
CA PRO A 223 3.18 -16.10 13.08
C PRO A 223 1.76 -16.30 12.53
N SER A 224 0.84 -16.70 13.43
CA SER A 224 -0.56 -17.01 13.07
C SER A 224 -1.32 -15.81 12.52
N TYR A 225 -0.99 -14.59 12.94
CA TYR A 225 -1.64 -13.37 12.46
C TYR A 225 -1.36 -13.03 10.99
N PHE A 226 -0.41 -13.71 10.32
CA PHE A 226 -0.16 -13.59 8.88
C PHE A 226 -0.87 -14.65 8.04
N MET A 227 -1.79 -15.41 8.63
CA MET A 227 -2.45 -16.51 7.91
C MET A 227 -3.58 -16.06 7.00
N GLU A 228 -4.12 -14.86 7.17
CA GLU A 228 -5.15 -14.30 6.29
C GLU A 228 -4.97 -12.80 6.11
N TRP A 229 -5.39 -12.27 4.95
CA TRP A 229 -5.23 -10.86 4.63
C TRP A 229 -6.22 -10.37 3.56
N VAL A 230 -6.26 -9.07 3.42
CA VAL A 230 -6.96 -8.35 2.36
C VAL A 230 -5.95 -7.88 1.32
N ASN A 231 -6.09 -8.35 0.07
CA ASN A 231 -5.45 -7.73 -1.07
C ASN A 231 -6.32 -6.58 -1.58
N LEU A 232 -5.91 -5.35 -1.35
CA LEU A 232 -6.69 -4.16 -1.70
C LEU A 232 -6.96 -4.07 -3.22
N LYS A 233 -6.08 -4.61 -4.06
CA LYS A 233 -6.29 -4.66 -5.52
C LYS A 233 -7.48 -5.51 -5.91
N ASP A 234 -7.71 -6.62 -5.21
CA ASP A 234 -8.86 -7.49 -5.49
C ASP A 234 -10.18 -6.82 -5.08
N ILE A 235 -10.20 -6.13 -3.93
CA ILE A 235 -11.35 -5.32 -3.51
C ILE A 235 -11.60 -4.19 -4.53
N TYR A 236 -10.54 -3.46 -4.92
CA TYR A 236 -10.60 -2.38 -5.89
C TYR A 236 -11.21 -2.83 -7.22
N LEU A 237 -10.71 -3.96 -7.77
CA LEU A 237 -11.20 -4.53 -9.01
C LEU A 237 -12.71 -4.85 -8.94
N ASN A 238 -13.13 -5.50 -7.85
CA ASN A 238 -14.53 -5.95 -7.72
C ASN A 238 -15.48 -4.80 -7.38
N PHE A 239 -15.04 -3.78 -6.66
CA PHE A 239 -15.86 -2.65 -6.27
C PHE A 239 -16.04 -1.63 -7.40
N TYR A 240 -14.94 -1.20 -8.02
CA TYR A 240 -15.00 -0.20 -9.11
C TYR A 240 -15.13 -0.80 -10.51
N ASN A 241 -15.04 -2.13 -10.64
CA ASN A 241 -14.94 -2.82 -11.93
C ASN A 241 -13.81 -2.26 -12.82
N ARG A 242 -12.68 -1.89 -12.19
CA ARG A 242 -11.51 -1.30 -12.84
C ARG A 242 -10.26 -2.08 -12.46
N ARG A 243 -9.40 -2.36 -13.45
CA ARG A 243 -8.14 -3.03 -13.21
C ARG A 243 -7.05 -2.02 -12.84
N ALA A 244 -6.32 -2.27 -11.76
CA ALA A 244 -5.17 -1.48 -11.34
C ALA A 244 -4.03 -2.42 -10.89
N PRO A 245 -2.89 -2.46 -11.60
CA PRO A 245 -1.80 -3.38 -11.30
C PRO A 245 -1.05 -3.04 -10.00
N GLY A 246 -1.14 -1.81 -9.51
CA GLY A 246 -0.45 -1.36 -8.30
C GLY A 246 -1.01 -0.06 -7.73
N MET A 247 -0.47 0.33 -6.57
CA MET A 247 -0.86 1.49 -5.78
C MET A 247 -0.92 2.78 -6.63
N VAL A 248 0.14 3.11 -7.37
CA VAL A 248 0.21 4.36 -8.16
C VAL A 248 -0.91 4.44 -9.20
N THR A 249 -1.28 3.29 -9.81
CA THR A 249 -2.39 3.26 -10.77
C THR A 249 -3.74 3.49 -10.08
N MET A 250 -3.97 2.87 -8.92
CA MET A 250 -5.19 3.11 -8.13
C MET A 250 -5.29 4.58 -7.72
N MET A 251 -4.21 5.16 -7.19
CA MET A 251 -4.17 6.58 -6.81
C MET A 251 -4.50 7.49 -8.00
N LYS A 252 -3.89 7.24 -9.16
CA LYS A 252 -4.17 8.00 -10.38
C LYS A 252 -5.63 7.90 -10.81
N GLN A 253 -6.20 6.69 -10.78
CA GLN A 253 -7.62 6.48 -11.16
C GLN A 253 -8.60 7.10 -10.17
N LEU A 254 -8.24 7.20 -8.88
CA LEU A 254 -9.01 7.84 -7.81
C LEU A 254 -8.68 9.34 -7.65
N GLN A 255 -7.77 9.89 -8.46
CA GLN A 255 -7.30 11.28 -8.38
C GLN A 255 -6.69 11.65 -7.02
N ILE A 256 -6.09 10.67 -6.33
CA ILE A 256 -5.36 10.86 -5.08
C ILE A 256 -3.91 11.20 -5.41
N PRO A 257 -3.37 12.37 -5.01
CA PRO A 257 -1.96 12.71 -5.26
C PRO A 257 -1.03 11.82 -4.43
N LEU A 258 0.09 11.38 -5.02
CA LEU A 258 1.14 10.67 -4.31
C LEU A 258 1.79 11.60 -3.27
N VAL A 259 2.02 11.09 -2.07
CA VAL A 259 2.68 11.83 -0.97
C VAL A 259 3.91 11.05 -0.53
N GLY A 260 4.99 11.78 -0.23
CA GLY A 260 6.26 11.19 0.21
C GLY A 260 7.07 10.58 -0.93
N SER A 261 7.96 9.66 -0.57
CA SER A 261 8.90 9.00 -1.49
C SER A 261 8.42 7.59 -1.83
N HIS A 262 8.09 7.37 -3.10
CA HIS A 262 7.73 6.02 -3.56
C HIS A 262 8.91 5.05 -3.36
N HIS A 263 8.62 3.84 -2.88
CA HIS A 263 9.57 2.83 -2.41
C HIS A 263 10.24 3.14 -1.06
N LEU A 264 9.74 4.10 -0.30
CA LEU A 264 9.91 4.16 1.15
C LEU A 264 8.64 3.55 1.76
N GLY A 265 8.77 2.42 2.46
CA GLY A 265 7.63 1.60 2.85
C GLY A 265 6.60 2.34 3.70
N ILE A 266 7.05 3.19 4.64
CA ILE A 266 6.12 3.99 5.45
C ILE A 266 5.32 4.98 4.59
N ASP A 267 5.91 5.58 3.55
CA ASP A 267 5.20 6.50 2.67
C ASP A 267 4.25 5.74 1.73
N ASP A 268 4.67 4.59 1.21
CA ASP A 268 3.80 3.73 0.39
C ASP A 268 2.64 3.17 1.23
N THR A 269 2.89 2.77 2.49
CA THR A 269 1.82 2.35 3.42
C THR A 269 0.81 3.48 3.68
N LYS A 270 1.26 4.73 3.83
CA LYS A 270 0.37 5.90 3.93
C LYS A 270 -0.47 6.08 2.66
N ASN A 271 0.13 5.94 1.49
CA ASN A 271 -0.59 6.07 0.22
C ASN A 271 -1.62 4.94 0.02
N ILE A 272 -1.30 3.71 0.42
CA ILE A 272 -2.25 2.59 0.43
C ILE A 272 -3.39 2.86 1.42
N THR A 273 -3.09 3.43 2.59
CA THR A 273 -4.10 3.84 3.58
C THR A 273 -5.07 4.87 2.99
N ARG A 274 -4.59 5.86 2.23
CA ARG A 274 -5.44 6.86 1.56
C ARG A 274 -6.35 6.23 0.50
N ILE A 275 -5.88 5.22 -0.23
CA ILE A 275 -6.71 4.44 -1.15
C ILE A 275 -7.80 3.70 -0.37
N LEU A 276 -7.43 3.02 0.72
CA LEU A 276 -8.37 2.30 1.58
C LEU A 276 -9.45 3.24 2.15
N GLN A 277 -9.05 4.40 2.70
CA GLN A 277 -9.97 5.40 3.21
C GLN A 277 -10.95 5.88 2.13
N HIS A 278 -10.46 6.19 0.92
CA HIS A 278 -11.29 6.60 -0.21
C HIS A 278 -12.31 5.52 -0.58
N MET A 279 -11.87 4.26 -0.68
CA MET A 279 -12.76 3.13 -0.97
C MET A 279 -13.83 2.94 0.11
N LEU A 280 -13.47 3.13 1.39
CA LEU A 280 -14.43 3.04 2.50
C LEU A 280 -15.46 4.17 2.46
N VAL A 281 -15.05 5.40 2.13
CA VAL A 281 -15.95 6.54 1.91
C VAL A 281 -16.91 6.27 0.75
N ASP A 282 -16.45 5.67 -0.33
CA ASP A 282 -17.27 5.26 -1.47
C ASP A 282 -18.22 4.07 -1.14
N GLY A 283 -18.11 3.48 0.05
CA GLY A 283 -18.99 2.42 0.53
C GLY A 283 -18.49 1.00 0.26
N ALA A 284 -17.20 0.81 -0.03
CA ALA A 284 -16.62 -0.52 -0.21
C ALA A 284 -16.71 -1.35 1.09
N LEU A 285 -17.02 -2.65 0.94
CA LEU A 285 -16.89 -3.63 2.02
C LEU A 285 -15.51 -4.27 1.94
N ILE A 286 -14.70 -4.09 2.99
CA ILE A 286 -13.38 -4.67 3.10
C ILE A 286 -13.49 -6.03 3.78
N GLN A 287 -13.01 -7.07 3.10
CA GLN A 287 -13.11 -8.44 3.60
C GLN A 287 -11.88 -9.25 3.19
N ILE A 288 -11.60 -10.33 3.91
CA ILE A 288 -10.48 -11.23 3.62
C ILE A 288 -10.57 -11.71 2.17
N THR A 289 -9.47 -11.59 1.43
CA THR A 289 -9.37 -12.01 0.02
C THR A 289 -8.49 -13.23 -0.15
N ALA A 290 -7.63 -13.53 0.81
CA ALA A 290 -6.70 -14.65 0.77
C ALA A 290 -6.49 -15.22 2.17
N ARG A 291 -6.36 -16.55 2.22
CA ARG A 291 -6.11 -17.31 3.45
C ARG A 291 -5.11 -18.42 3.20
N ARG A 292 -4.16 -18.62 4.11
CA ARG A 292 -3.28 -19.78 4.09
C ARG A 292 -3.96 -21.00 4.63
N ASN A 293 -3.64 -22.14 4.01
CA ASN A 293 -4.06 -23.42 4.55
C ASN A 293 -3.27 -23.72 5.84
N PRO A 294 -3.92 -23.91 7.01
CA PRO A 294 -3.21 -24.20 8.25
C PRO A 294 -2.39 -25.51 8.23
N ARG A 295 -2.79 -26.48 7.39
CA ARG A 295 -2.08 -27.77 7.23
C ARG A 295 -0.93 -27.70 6.24
N SER A 296 -0.98 -26.74 5.31
CA SER A 296 0.05 -26.49 4.29
C SER A 296 0.24 -24.97 4.13
N PRO A 297 1.02 -24.30 5.01
CA PRO A 297 1.17 -22.86 4.97
C PRO A 297 1.78 -22.28 3.67
N ARG A 298 2.30 -23.11 2.80
CA ARG A 298 2.74 -22.72 1.44
C ARG A 298 1.55 -22.52 0.50
N ASP A 299 0.42 -23.19 0.74
CA ASP A 299 -0.77 -23.11 -0.07
C ASP A 299 -1.64 -21.96 0.40
N VAL A 300 -2.14 -21.17 -0.56
CA VAL A 300 -2.98 -20.00 -0.33
C VAL A 300 -4.27 -20.14 -1.13
N ASP A 301 -5.38 -20.11 -0.42
CA ASP A 301 -6.71 -20.04 -1.01
C ASP A 301 -7.10 -18.59 -1.25
N PHE A 302 -7.47 -18.27 -2.48
CA PHE A 302 -7.95 -16.96 -2.86
C PHE A 302 -9.47 -16.97 -2.92
N LEU A 303 -10.09 -16.09 -2.15
CA LEU A 303 -11.55 -16.11 -1.94
C LEU A 303 -12.32 -15.33 -3.02
N PHE A 304 -11.63 -14.50 -3.80
CA PHE A 304 -12.23 -13.75 -4.91
C PHE A 304 -11.99 -14.47 -6.24
N LYS A 305 -13.05 -14.58 -7.07
CA LYS A 305 -12.93 -15.12 -8.43
C LYS A 305 -12.21 -14.16 -9.36
N ASN A 306 -12.55 -12.86 -9.27
CA ASN A 306 -11.89 -11.79 -10.04
C ASN A 306 -10.70 -11.26 -9.22
N ARG A 307 -9.49 -11.43 -9.73
CA ARG A 307 -8.22 -11.11 -9.06
C ARG A 307 -7.23 -10.43 -10.00
N ILE A 308 -6.27 -9.73 -9.38
CA ILE A 308 -5.10 -9.13 -10.05
C ILE A 308 -3.82 -9.77 -9.53
#